data_928ac5da34a6ee568d7c59165444d24f
#
_entry.id   928ac5da34a6ee568d7c59165444d24f
#
_cell.length_a   1.000
_cell.length_b   1.000
_cell.length_c   1.000
_cell.angle_alpha   90.00
_cell.angle_beta   90.00
_cell.angle_gamma   90.00
#
_symmetry.space_group_name_H-M   'P 1'
#
loop_
_entity.id
_entity.type
_entity.pdbx_description
1 polymer ?
#
loop_
_entity_poly.entity_id
_entity_poly.type
_entity_poly.pdbx_seq_one_letter_code
_entity_poly.pdbx_strand_id
1 'polypeptide(L)'
;MPDGGLRMGTPQGRWVLLATVLGSSLALLDATVVNVALERIGTELDAGFSALQWTVNAYTLTLASLILMGGSLGDRFGRRRVFVIGTVWFAAASLLCGLAPDVETLIVARALQGVGGALLTPGSLALISASFSGADRAAAVGAWSGLGGVAGAVGPFVGGWLVALDWRLVFLINLPLAAVVVAVAVRHVPESRDPEAAHHLDWPGTVLVVAGLGALTYGLTAAGEPGRGPGVWAWVAAGLVALAAFTAVQRRSPAPLVPPVLFASRQFTAANAVTLLVYAGLGVVFVLLVLHLQVVAGFDPLPAGTALLPVTALMLLFSARVGALAQRIGPRPLLTAGPLLAAAGVLLMARIGPGASYLLEVLPATAVFGAGLTLLVAPLTATVLDSAPDRLAGAASGVNNAVARAAGLLAVAVVPAVAGLGGVDVTDPAAFAAGFRAAMLVCAGLLGTGAVVAALLVRRPLATAEPGPDRRLPIEECAHCGVTGPPVHPATQEGWSR
;
A
#
# COMPACT_ATOMS: atom_id res chain seq x y z
N MET A 1 -19.13 -24.05 -5.76
CA MET A 1 -18.77 -24.78 -4.52
C MET A 1 -20.04 -24.90 -3.71
N PRO A 2 -20.34 -26.04 -3.02
CA PRO A 2 -21.51 -26.12 -2.14
C PRO A 2 -21.36 -25.07 -1.02
N ASP A 3 -22.47 -24.60 -0.51
CA ASP A 3 -22.72 -23.39 0.33
C ASP A 3 -21.95 -23.23 1.66
N GLY A 4 -20.68 -23.51 1.71
CA GLY A 4 -19.84 -23.34 2.89
C GLY A 4 -18.42 -22.93 2.54
N GLY A 5 -18.10 -21.62 2.63
CA GLY A 5 -16.71 -21.16 2.62
C GLY A 5 -15.85 -21.88 3.68
N LEU A 6 -14.53 -21.85 3.51
CA LEU A 6 -13.61 -22.42 4.50
C LEU A 6 -13.79 -21.73 5.87
N ARG A 7 -13.67 -22.51 6.94
CA ARG A 7 -13.64 -21.96 8.31
C ARG A 7 -12.20 -21.70 8.74
N MET A 8 -11.94 -20.56 9.36
CA MET A 8 -10.62 -20.17 9.87
C MET A 8 -9.98 -21.21 10.81
N GLY A 9 -10.81 -21.92 11.60
CA GLY A 9 -10.34 -22.96 12.53
C GLY A 9 -9.85 -24.26 11.88
N THR A 10 -10.13 -24.46 10.59
CA THR A 10 -9.74 -25.70 9.88
C THR A 10 -8.28 -25.68 9.45
N PRO A 11 -7.61 -26.86 9.33
CA PRO A 11 -6.25 -26.92 8.82
C PRO A 11 -6.11 -26.23 7.45
N GLN A 12 -7.07 -26.43 6.54
CA GLN A 12 -7.04 -25.82 5.21
C GLN A 12 -7.17 -24.30 5.27
N GLY A 13 -8.06 -23.75 6.12
CA GLY A 13 -8.19 -22.32 6.33
C GLY A 13 -6.90 -21.69 6.85
N ARG A 14 -6.20 -22.35 7.78
CA ARG A 14 -4.89 -21.89 8.30
C ARG A 14 -3.82 -21.88 7.21
N TRP A 15 -3.79 -22.89 6.33
CA TRP A 15 -2.84 -22.93 5.21
C TRP A 15 -3.10 -21.83 4.18
N VAL A 16 -4.37 -21.55 3.86
CA VAL A 16 -4.73 -20.42 2.98
C VAL A 16 -4.25 -19.09 3.57
N LEU A 17 -4.52 -18.88 4.87
CA LEU A 17 -4.08 -17.67 5.57
C LEU A 17 -2.55 -17.56 5.58
N LEU A 18 -1.84 -18.64 5.88
CA LEU A 18 -0.37 -18.67 5.89
C LEU A 18 0.20 -18.30 4.52
N ALA A 19 -0.30 -18.91 3.42
CA ALA A 19 0.17 -18.62 2.08
C ALA A 19 -0.04 -17.15 1.70
N THR A 20 -1.22 -16.59 2.00
CA THR A 20 -1.56 -15.22 1.64
C THR A 20 -0.83 -14.18 2.50
N VAL A 21 -0.64 -14.45 3.78
CA VAL A 21 0.15 -13.60 4.70
C VAL A 21 1.61 -13.59 4.27
N LEU A 22 2.24 -14.77 4.11
CA LEU A 22 3.63 -14.86 3.69
C LEU A 22 3.86 -14.24 2.31
N GLY A 23 2.93 -14.46 1.35
CA GLY A 23 3.04 -13.85 0.03
C GLY A 23 2.99 -12.32 0.07
N SER A 24 2.05 -11.74 0.80
CA SER A 24 2.02 -10.29 0.99
C SER A 24 3.25 -9.78 1.75
N SER A 25 3.73 -10.57 2.72
CA SER A 25 4.91 -10.22 3.51
C SER A 25 6.17 -10.15 2.67
N LEU A 26 6.33 -10.98 1.62
CA LEU A 26 7.45 -10.90 0.69
C LEU A 26 7.59 -9.50 0.09
N ALA A 27 6.51 -8.95 -0.48
CA ALA A 27 6.54 -7.63 -1.10
C ALA A 27 6.73 -6.49 -0.08
N LEU A 28 6.18 -6.65 1.15
CA LEU A 28 6.31 -5.66 2.21
C LEU A 28 7.72 -5.66 2.82
N LEU A 29 8.27 -6.85 3.10
CA LEU A 29 9.62 -7.02 3.61
C LEU A 29 10.64 -6.43 2.61
N ASP A 30 10.56 -6.83 1.35
CA ASP A 30 11.46 -6.36 0.30
C ASP A 30 11.47 -4.82 0.21
N ALA A 31 10.28 -4.19 0.21
CA ALA A 31 10.16 -2.74 0.13
C ALA A 31 10.80 -2.01 1.32
N THR A 32 10.90 -2.63 2.50
CA THR A 32 11.44 -2.00 3.70
C THR A 32 12.91 -2.34 3.93
N VAL A 33 13.32 -3.58 3.65
CA VAL A 33 14.68 -4.08 3.84
C VAL A 33 15.67 -3.38 2.89
N VAL A 34 15.26 -3.15 1.63
CA VAL A 34 16.09 -2.50 0.61
C VAL A 34 16.48 -1.07 1.01
N ASN A 35 15.61 -0.33 1.69
CA ASN A 35 15.94 1.02 2.16
C ASN A 35 17.13 1.04 3.15
N VAL A 36 17.31 -0.03 3.94
CA VAL A 36 18.46 -0.18 4.86
C VAL A 36 19.74 -0.50 4.10
N ALA A 37 19.62 -1.16 2.95
CA ALA A 37 20.76 -1.57 2.13
C ALA A 37 21.33 -0.46 1.22
N LEU A 38 20.60 0.66 1.04
CA LEU A 38 20.95 1.69 0.05
C LEU A 38 22.36 2.25 0.23
N GLU A 39 22.79 2.50 1.45
CA GLU A 39 24.13 3.03 1.74
C GLU A 39 25.22 2.04 1.31
N ARG A 40 25.06 0.74 1.66
CA ARG A 40 26.01 -0.32 1.27
C ARG A 40 26.01 -0.56 -0.24
N ILE A 41 24.85 -0.54 -0.88
CA ILE A 41 24.73 -0.62 -2.34
C ILE A 41 25.46 0.55 -2.99
N GLY A 42 25.29 1.78 -2.46
CA GLY A 42 25.97 2.97 -2.95
C GLY A 42 27.48 2.85 -2.89
N THR A 43 28.01 2.40 -1.75
CA THR A 43 29.46 2.27 -1.55
C THR A 43 30.08 1.12 -2.31
N GLU A 44 29.42 -0.05 -2.40
CA GLU A 44 30.01 -1.24 -3.06
C GLU A 44 29.85 -1.22 -4.59
N LEU A 45 28.78 -0.62 -5.13
CA LEU A 45 28.55 -0.53 -6.58
C LEU A 45 28.91 0.84 -7.16
N ASP A 46 29.57 1.72 -6.36
CA ASP A 46 29.94 3.09 -6.75
C ASP A 46 28.73 3.87 -7.35
N ALA A 47 27.58 3.75 -6.68
CA ALA A 47 26.31 4.23 -7.17
C ALA A 47 25.96 5.59 -6.56
N GLY A 48 25.84 6.61 -7.41
CA GLY A 48 25.37 7.93 -7.00
C GLY A 48 23.90 7.94 -6.56
N PHE A 49 23.48 9.03 -5.92
CA PHE A 49 22.14 9.16 -5.32
C PHE A 49 20.98 8.87 -6.31
N SER A 50 21.09 9.30 -7.57
CA SER A 50 20.09 9.04 -8.61
C SER A 50 19.93 7.53 -8.89
N ALA A 51 21.02 6.77 -8.92
CA ALA A 51 20.97 5.33 -9.12
C ALA A 51 20.35 4.61 -7.91
N LEU A 52 20.60 5.09 -6.68
CA LEU A 52 19.93 4.61 -5.47
C LEU A 52 18.43 4.89 -5.49
N GLN A 53 18.02 6.08 -5.94
CA GLN A 53 16.60 6.39 -6.17
C GLN A 53 15.98 5.41 -7.19
N TRP A 54 16.69 5.12 -8.29
CA TRP A 54 16.20 4.19 -9.30
C TRP A 54 16.11 2.76 -8.79
N THR A 55 17.00 2.32 -7.89
CA THR A 55 16.91 1.01 -7.23
C THR A 55 15.58 0.83 -6.49
N VAL A 56 15.06 1.89 -5.85
CA VAL A 56 13.75 1.88 -5.18
C VAL A 56 12.61 2.12 -6.18
N ASN A 57 12.78 3.10 -7.07
CA ASN A 57 11.73 3.56 -7.98
C ASN A 57 11.41 2.54 -9.07
N ALA A 58 12.38 1.79 -9.59
CA ALA A 58 12.15 0.79 -10.63
C ALA A 58 11.16 -0.30 -10.18
N TYR A 59 11.35 -0.81 -8.96
CA TYR A 59 10.41 -1.74 -8.33
C TYR A 59 9.02 -1.12 -8.12
N THR A 60 8.99 0.07 -7.52
CA THR A 60 7.72 0.74 -7.18
C THR A 60 6.96 1.15 -8.43
N LEU A 61 7.65 1.57 -9.50
CA LEU A 61 7.08 1.93 -10.79
C LEU A 61 6.32 0.76 -11.41
N THR A 62 6.98 -0.38 -11.57
CA THR A 62 6.36 -1.55 -12.20
C THR A 62 5.26 -2.14 -11.31
N LEU A 63 5.46 -2.16 -9.99
CA LEU A 63 4.43 -2.56 -9.03
C LEU A 63 3.20 -1.65 -9.10
N ALA A 64 3.36 -0.33 -9.02
CA ALA A 64 2.26 0.63 -9.03
C ALA A 64 1.48 0.61 -10.35
N SER A 65 2.20 0.52 -11.45
CA SER A 65 1.62 0.54 -12.81
C SER A 65 0.84 -0.74 -13.13
N LEU A 66 1.28 -1.88 -12.62
CA LEU A 66 0.74 -3.19 -13.00
C LEU A 66 -0.16 -3.84 -11.94
N ILE A 67 -0.28 -3.26 -10.75
CA ILE A 67 -1.03 -3.89 -9.64
C ILE A 67 -2.50 -4.11 -9.98
N LEU A 68 -3.16 -3.18 -10.67
CA LEU A 68 -4.56 -3.32 -11.10
C LEU A 68 -4.72 -4.39 -12.18
N MET A 69 -3.79 -4.44 -13.12
CA MET A 69 -3.76 -5.49 -14.13
C MET A 69 -3.51 -6.86 -13.52
N GLY A 70 -2.61 -6.95 -12.52
CA GLY A 70 -2.34 -8.17 -11.77
C GLY A 70 -3.59 -8.74 -11.10
N GLY A 71 -4.42 -7.87 -10.51
CA GLY A 71 -5.73 -8.25 -9.97
C GLY A 71 -6.66 -8.80 -11.05
N SER A 72 -6.83 -8.09 -12.16
CA SER A 72 -7.67 -8.52 -13.30
C SER A 72 -7.20 -9.84 -13.92
N LEU A 73 -5.88 -10.07 -13.99
CA LEU A 73 -5.32 -11.35 -14.45
C LEU A 73 -5.68 -12.51 -13.50
N GLY A 74 -5.63 -12.26 -12.19
CA GLY A 74 -6.01 -13.23 -11.16
C GLY A 74 -7.48 -13.63 -11.27
N ASP A 75 -8.36 -12.65 -11.39
CA ASP A 75 -9.80 -12.90 -11.53
C ASP A 75 -10.14 -13.70 -12.79
N ARG A 76 -9.45 -13.42 -13.90
CA ARG A 76 -9.69 -14.09 -15.19
C ARG A 76 -9.04 -15.47 -15.31
N PHE A 77 -7.74 -15.58 -14.99
CA PHE A 77 -6.96 -16.80 -15.27
C PHE A 77 -6.83 -17.74 -14.07
N GLY A 78 -7.27 -17.31 -12.90
CA GLY A 78 -7.22 -18.05 -11.64
C GLY A 78 -6.32 -17.35 -10.63
N ARG A 79 -6.90 -17.06 -9.48
CA ARG A 79 -6.26 -16.30 -8.42
C ARG A 79 -5.04 -16.99 -7.84
N ARG A 80 -5.15 -18.31 -7.55
CA ARG A 80 -4.01 -19.10 -7.08
C ARG A 80 -2.92 -19.20 -8.14
N ARG A 81 -3.28 -19.46 -9.41
CA ARG A 81 -2.32 -19.61 -10.50
C ARG A 81 -1.51 -18.34 -10.69
N VAL A 82 -2.16 -17.17 -10.78
CA VAL A 82 -1.49 -15.87 -10.96
C VAL A 82 -0.65 -15.51 -9.75
N PHE A 83 -1.14 -15.78 -8.54
CA PHE A 83 -0.39 -15.59 -7.29
C PHE A 83 0.90 -16.44 -7.26
N VAL A 84 0.84 -17.72 -7.63
CA VAL A 84 2.02 -18.61 -7.68
C VAL A 84 3.00 -18.15 -8.75
N ILE A 85 2.52 -17.81 -9.95
CA ILE A 85 3.37 -17.28 -11.03
C ILE A 85 4.08 -15.99 -10.57
N GLY A 86 3.33 -15.06 -9.96
CA GLY A 86 3.87 -13.83 -9.41
C GLY A 86 4.94 -14.08 -8.34
N THR A 87 4.71 -15.05 -7.46
CA THR A 87 5.67 -15.41 -6.41
C THR A 87 6.96 -16.01 -6.98
N VAL A 88 6.85 -16.91 -7.95
CA VAL A 88 8.03 -17.50 -8.64
C VAL A 88 8.80 -16.44 -9.41
N TRP A 89 8.09 -15.59 -10.14
CA TRP A 89 8.70 -14.48 -10.87
C TRP A 89 9.41 -13.51 -9.92
N PHE A 90 8.78 -13.15 -8.79
CA PHE A 90 9.37 -12.30 -7.76
C PHE A 90 10.66 -12.91 -7.20
N ALA A 91 10.66 -14.22 -6.90
CA ALA A 91 11.83 -14.92 -6.41
C ALA A 91 12.96 -14.97 -7.45
N ALA A 92 12.66 -15.25 -8.71
CA ALA A 92 13.64 -15.25 -9.80
C ALA A 92 14.27 -13.86 -9.99
N ALA A 93 13.47 -12.80 -9.96
CA ALA A 93 13.96 -11.44 -10.03
C ALA A 93 14.77 -11.05 -8.76
N SER A 94 14.36 -11.53 -7.58
CA SER A 94 15.15 -11.36 -6.34
C SER A 94 16.52 -12.03 -6.43
N LEU A 95 16.61 -13.21 -7.04
CA LEU A 95 17.89 -13.86 -7.31
C LEU A 95 18.78 -12.98 -8.21
N LEU A 96 18.20 -12.42 -9.27
CA LEU A 96 18.94 -11.49 -10.16
C LEU A 96 19.42 -10.25 -9.40
N CYS A 97 18.59 -9.69 -8.50
CA CYS A 97 19.01 -8.58 -7.64
C CYS A 97 20.20 -8.95 -6.76
N GLY A 98 20.15 -10.13 -6.11
CA GLY A 98 21.23 -10.60 -5.23
C GLY A 98 22.52 -10.96 -5.97
N LEU A 99 22.44 -11.22 -7.28
CA LEU A 99 23.61 -11.54 -8.12
C LEU A 99 24.08 -10.35 -8.99
N ALA A 100 23.46 -9.18 -8.85
CA ALA A 100 23.77 -8.00 -9.67
C ALA A 100 25.24 -7.58 -9.51
N PRO A 101 26.01 -7.48 -10.61
CA PRO A 101 27.40 -7.07 -10.57
C PRO A 101 27.56 -5.53 -10.54
N ASP A 102 26.56 -4.80 -10.99
CA ASP A 102 26.52 -3.34 -11.11
C ASP A 102 25.11 -2.81 -10.80
N VAL A 103 25.02 -1.49 -10.63
CA VAL A 103 23.76 -0.83 -10.24
C VAL A 103 22.73 -0.83 -11.36
N GLU A 104 23.12 -0.80 -12.63
CA GLU A 104 22.21 -0.85 -13.78
C GLU A 104 21.49 -2.20 -13.85
N THR A 105 22.24 -3.29 -13.68
CA THR A 105 21.68 -4.65 -13.59
C THR A 105 20.73 -4.76 -12.41
N LEU A 106 21.09 -4.18 -11.25
CA LEU A 106 20.22 -4.16 -10.08
C LEU A 106 18.91 -3.41 -10.36
N ILE A 107 18.97 -2.25 -11.00
CA ILE A 107 17.76 -1.45 -11.35
C ILE A 107 16.85 -2.25 -12.28
N VAL A 108 17.38 -2.90 -13.31
CA VAL A 108 16.58 -3.73 -14.22
C VAL A 108 15.97 -4.93 -13.48
N ALA A 109 16.74 -5.60 -12.64
CA ALA A 109 16.24 -6.71 -11.82
C ALA A 109 15.15 -6.26 -10.86
N ARG A 110 15.25 -5.05 -10.28
CA ARG A 110 14.23 -4.42 -9.45
C ARG A 110 12.95 -4.15 -10.23
N ALA A 111 13.05 -3.66 -11.47
CA ALA A 111 11.87 -3.48 -12.34
C ALA A 111 11.17 -4.82 -12.60
N LEU A 112 11.91 -5.89 -12.90
CA LEU A 112 11.35 -7.23 -13.06
C LEU A 112 10.72 -7.76 -11.77
N GLN A 113 11.33 -7.49 -10.62
CA GLN A 113 10.82 -7.90 -9.31
C GLN A 113 9.47 -7.21 -9.01
N GLY A 114 9.31 -5.93 -9.38
CA GLY A 114 8.05 -5.20 -9.22
C GLY A 114 6.91 -5.78 -10.06
N VAL A 115 7.19 -6.36 -11.25
CA VAL A 115 6.19 -7.12 -12.02
C VAL A 115 5.69 -8.32 -11.22
N GLY A 116 6.59 -9.10 -10.60
CA GLY A 116 6.20 -10.20 -9.71
C GLY A 116 5.37 -9.72 -8.54
N GLY A 117 5.77 -8.62 -7.91
CA GLY A 117 5.02 -7.97 -6.82
C GLY A 117 3.60 -7.56 -7.22
N ALA A 118 3.44 -7.04 -8.43
CA ALA A 118 2.13 -6.63 -8.97
C ALA A 118 1.18 -7.82 -9.20
N LEU A 119 1.70 -8.99 -9.52
CA LEU A 119 0.91 -10.21 -9.70
C LEU A 119 0.52 -10.86 -8.35
N LEU A 120 1.44 -10.86 -7.37
CA LEU A 120 1.22 -11.55 -6.09
C LEU A 120 0.41 -10.72 -5.09
N THR A 121 0.59 -9.39 -5.05
CA THR A 121 -0.01 -8.54 -4.00
C THR A 121 -1.54 -8.54 -4.01
N PRO A 122 -2.24 -8.25 -5.12
CA PRO A 122 -3.70 -8.28 -5.13
C PRO A 122 -4.26 -9.70 -4.97
N GLY A 123 -3.50 -10.71 -5.41
CA GLY A 123 -3.87 -12.13 -5.30
C GLY A 123 -4.08 -12.59 -3.85
N SER A 124 -3.31 -12.06 -2.90
CA SER A 124 -3.42 -12.43 -1.48
C SER A 124 -4.80 -12.13 -0.91
N LEU A 125 -5.28 -10.90 -1.06
CA LEU A 125 -6.60 -10.49 -0.57
C LEU A 125 -7.73 -11.14 -1.36
N ALA A 126 -7.55 -11.31 -2.68
CA ALA A 126 -8.52 -11.98 -3.54
C ALA A 126 -8.70 -13.46 -3.16
N LEU A 127 -7.61 -14.17 -2.82
CA LEU A 127 -7.65 -15.56 -2.34
C LEU A 127 -8.37 -15.68 -0.99
N ILE A 128 -8.13 -14.76 -0.04
CA ILE A 128 -8.85 -14.72 1.22
C ILE A 128 -10.34 -14.52 0.96
N SER A 129 -10.69 -13.52 0.15
CA SER A 129 -12.08 -13.17 -0.15
C SER A 129 -12.85 -14.29 -0.85
N ALA A 130 -12.15 -15.11 -1.65
CA ALA A 130 -12.74 -16.25 -2.34
C ALA A 130 -12.81 -17.53 -1.50
N SER A 131 -11.94 -17.67 -0.52
CA SER A 131 -11.85 -18.89 0.31
C SER A 131 -12.75 -18.84 1.55
N PHE A 132 -12.96 -17.66 2.12
CA PHE A 132 -13.72 -17.48 3.36
C PHE A 132 -15.01 -16.69 3.12
N SER A 133 -16.02 -16.92 3.96
CA SER A 133 -17.31 -16.22 3.91
C SER A 133 -17.72 -15.70 5.28
N GLY A 134 -18.63 -14.71 5.30
CA GLY A 134 -19.22 -14.17 6.53
C GLY A 134 -18.19 -13.71 7.57
N ALA A 135 -18.36 -14.12 8.82
CA ALA A 135 -17.49 -13.75 9.94
C ALA A 135 -16.06 -14.28 9.80
N ASP A 136 -15.88 -15.48 9.21
CA ASP A 136 -14.55 -16.05 8.97
C ASP A 136 -13.76 -15.23 7.93
N ARG A 137 -14.42 -14.64 6.93
CA ARG A 137 -13.78 -13.73 5.97
C ARG A 137 -13.28 -12.46 6.67
N ALA A 138 -14.11 -11.85 7.51
CA ALA A 138 -13.70 -10.66 8.26
C ALA A 138 -12.51 -10.95 9.20
N ALA A 139 -12.55 -12.10 9.89
CA ALA A 139 -11.46 -12.55 10.77
C ALA A 139 -10.17 -12.84 9.98
N ALA A 140 -10.27 -13.49 8.80
CA ALA A 140 -9.11 -13.79 7.93
C ALA A 140 -8.46 -12.52 7.38
N VAL A 141 -9.27 -11.54 6.93
CA VAL A 141 -8.76 -10.22 6.48
C VAL A 141 -8.10 -9.47 7.63
N GLY A 142 -8.70 -9.51 8.83
CA GLY A 142 -8.12 -8.91 10.03
C GLY A 142 -6.78 -9.55 10.41
N ALA A 143 -6.69 -10.86 10.40
CA ALA A 143 -5.45 -11.60 10.67
C ALA A 143 -4.37 -11.34 9.61
N TRP A 144 -4.75 -11.33 8.31
CA TRP A 144 -3.85 -11.00 7.21
C TRP A 144 -3.28 -9.58 7.33
N SER A 145 -4.12 -8.59 7.64
CA SER A 145 -3.69 -7.20 7.85
C SER A 145 -2.78 -7.06 9.05
N GLY A 146 -3.12 -7.71 10.18
CA GLY A 146 -2.31 -7.68 11.41
C GLY A 146 -0.94 -8.33 11.22
N LEU A 147 -0.91 -9.54 10.66
CA LEU A 147 0.35 -10.27 10.41
C LEU A 147 1.20 -9.61 9.31
N GLY A 148 0.56 -9.01 8.29
CA GLY A 148 1.25 -8.18 7.32
C GLY A 148 1.91 -6.96 7.96
N GLY A 149 1.24 -6.32 8.92
CA GLY A 149 1.83 -5.25 9.74
C GLY A 149 3.05 -5.71 10.52
N VAL A 150 3.01 -6.91 11.12
CA VAL A 150 4.16 -7.52 11.81
C VAL A 150 5.33 -7.74 10.84
N ALA A 151 5.06 -8.24 9.63
CA ALA A 151 6.10 -8.44 8.62
C ALA A 151 6.78 -7.12 8.22
N GLY A 152 5.98 -6.05 8.01
CA GLY A 152 6.52 -4.71 7.78
C GLY A 152 7.37 -4.18 8.93
N ALA A 153 7.02 -4.54 10.18
CA ALA A 153 7.78 -4.20 11.38
C ALA A 153 9.13 -4.90 11.48
N VAL A 154 9.11 -6.18 11.20
CA VAL A 154 10.29 -7.04 11.30
C VAL A 154 11.27 -6.73 10.15
N GLY A 155 10.77 -6.22 9.03
CA GLY A 155 11.57 -5.91 7.84
C GLY A 155 12.83 -5.09 8.11
N PRO A 156 12.75 -3.90 8.66
CA PRO A 156 13.93 -3.06 8.92
C PRO A 156 14.94 -3.70 9.88
N PHE A 157 14.47 -4.46 10.88
CA PHE A 157 15.34 -5.19 11.80
C PHE A 157 16.09 -6.32 11.08
N VAL A 158 15.36 -7.17 10.34
CA VAL A 158 15.96 -8.24 9.53
C VAL A 158 16.88 -7.64 8.46
N GLY A 159 16.45 -6.53 7.85
CA GLY A 159 17.27 -5.79 6.88
C GLY A 159 18.60 -5.34 7.46
N GLY A 160 18.57 -4.68 8.61
CA GLY A 160 19.78 -4.22 9.28
C GLY A 160 20.74 -5.36 9.64
N TRP A 161 20.19 -6.49 10.10
CA TRP A 161 20.98 -7.67 10.39
C TRP A 161 21.60 -8.31 9.14
N LEU A 162 20.82 -8.44 8.06
CA LEU A 162 21.31 -9.01 6.80
C LEU A 162 22.34 -8.10 6.14
N VAL A 163 22.10 -6.78 6.11
CA VAL A 163 23.04 -5.79 5.54
C VAL A 163 24.37 -5.76 6.28
N ALA A 164 24.36 -6.00 7.59
CA ALA A 164 25.60 -6.11 8.37
C ALA A 164 26.48 -7.29 7.94
N LEU A 165 25.89 -8.33 7.33
CA LEU A 165 26.61 -9.49 6.78
C LEU A 165 26.96 -9.27 5.29
N ASP A 166 25.96 -9.06 4.46
CA ASP A 166 26.04 -8.75 3.04
C ASP A 166 24.71 -8.19 2.56
N TRP A 167 24.70 -7.03 1.89
CA TRP A 167 23.49 -6.42 1.37
C TRP A 167 22.72 -7.31 0.37
N ARG A 168 23.41 -8.20 -0.33
CA ARG A 168 22.79 -9.15 -1.28
C ARG A 168 21.80 -10.09 -0.60
N LEU A 169 22.01 -10.39 0.67
CA LEU A 169 21.15 -11.27 1.46
C LEU A 169 19.73 -10.69 1.62
N VAL A 170 19.56 -9.36 1.52
CA VAL A 170 18.22 -8.74 1.60
C VAL A 170 17.33 -9.18 0.43
N PHE A 171 17.91 -9.51 -0.69
CA PHE A 171 17.20 -10.07 -1.84
C PHE A 171 17.11 -11.60 -1.77
N LEU A 172 18.18 -12.26 -1.39
CA LEU A 172 18.25 -13.72 -1.37
C LEU A 172 17.33 -14.36 -0.31
N ILE A 173 16.99 -13.65 0.77
CA ILE A 173 16.02 -14.11 1.78
C ILE A 173 14.63 -14.37 1.19
N ASN A 174 14.29 -13.70 0.09
CA ASN A 174 13.02 -13.90 -0.59
C ASN A 174 12.88 -15.29 -1.23
N LEU A 175 13.99 -15.97 -1.55
CA LEU A 175 13.97 -17.28 -2.23
C LEU A 175 13.39 -18.39 -1.33
N PRO A 176 13.90 -18.62 -0.10
CA PRO A 176 13.34 -19.64 0.77
C PRO A 176 11.90 -19.31 1.18
N LEU A 177 11.58 -18.02 1.40
CA LEU A 177 10.22 -17.59 1.72
C LEU A 177 9.25 -17.88 0.56
N ALA A 178 9.65 -17.53 -0.67
CA ALA A 178 8.86 -17.80 -1.87
C ALA A 178 8.66 -19.31 -2.09
N ALA A 179 9.69 -20.13 -1.86
CA ALA A 179 9.58 -21.58 -1.97
C ALA A 179 8.51 -22.15 -1.01
N VAL A 180 8.49 -21.66 0.23
CA VAL A 180 7.45 -22.02 1.21
C VAL A 180 6.07 -21.56 0.75
N VAL A 181 5.94 -20.30 0.29
CA VAL A 181 4.67 -19.74 -0.21
C VAL A 181 4.13 -20.58 -1.37
N VAL A 182 4.97 -20.90 -2.36
CA VAL A 182 4.59 -21.70 -3.53
C VAL A 182 4.18 -23.11 -3.11
N ALA A 183 4.97 -23.77 -2.26
CA ALA A 183 4.67 -25.12 -1.80
C ALA A 183 3.32 -25.19 -1.06
N VAL A 184 3.04 -24.23 -0.19
CA VAL A 184 1.78 -24.15 0.55
C VAL A 184 0.63 -23.78 -0.38
N ALA A 185 0.81 -22.82 -1.27
CA ALA A 185 -0.23 -22.38 -2.20
C ALA A 185 -0.65 -23.48 -3.15
N VAL A 186 0.29 -24.20 -3.74
CA VAL A 186 -0.02 -25.30 -4.70
C VAL A 186 -0.73 -26.46 -4.01
N ARG A 187 -0.35 -26.80 -2.76
CA ARG A 187 -0.90 -27.96 -2.04
C ARG A 187 -2.22 -27.70 -1.34
N HIS A 188 -2.45 -26.49 -0.83
CA HIS A 188 -3.53 -26.26 0.12
C HIS A 188 -4.52 -25.16 -0.30
N VAL A 189 -4.12 -24.23 -1.19
CA VAL A 189 -5.01 -23.14 -1.61
C VAL A 189 -5.88 -23.63 -2.78
N PRO A 190 -7.22 -23.55 -2.66
CA PRO A 190 -8.11 -23.91 -3.78
C PRO A 190 -7.99 -22.89 -4.92
N GLU A 191 -8.15 -23.35 -6.16
CA GLU A 191 -8.23 -22.43 -7.30
C GLU A 191 -9.59 -21.73 -7.30
N SER A 192 -9.59 -20.44 -7.60
CA SER A 192 -10.80 -19.65 -7.74
C SER A 192 -10.67 -18.66 -8.88
N ARG A 193 -11.79 -18.37 -9.53
CA ARG A 193 -11.92 -17.39 -10.62
C ARG A 193 -13.19 -16.60 -10.37
N ASP A 194 -13.25 -15.40 -10.92
CA ASP A 194 -14.48 -14.65 -10.98
C ASP A 194 -15.25 -15.03 -12.26
N PRO A 195 -16.46 -15.63 -12.15
CA PRO A 195 -17.25 -15.95 -13.32
C PRO A 195 -17.69 -14.72 -14.12
N GLU A 196 -17.79 -13.56 -13.47
CA GLU A 196 -18.19 -12.28 -14.07
C GLU A 196 -16.99 -11.42 -14.48
N ALA A 197 -15.75 -11.96 -14.39
CA ALA A 197 -14.56 -11.25 -14.80
C ALA A 197 -14.64 -10.77 -16.25
N ALA A 198 -14.23 -9.52 -16.48
CA ALA A 198 -14.26 -8.94 -17.81
C ALA A 198 -13.50 -9.79 -18.84
N HIS A 199 -14.12 -10.03 -20.00
CA HIS A 199 -13.53 -10.82 -21.08
C HIS A 199 -12.31 -10.16 -21.72
N HIS A 200 -12.16 -8.84 -21.58
CA HIS A 200 -11.07 -8.07 -22.16
C HIS A 200 -10.24 -7.42 -21.08
N LEU A 201 -8.92 -7.54 -21.17
CA LEU A 201 -7.97 -6.79 -20.36
C LEU A 201 -7.78 -5.40 -20.96
N ASP A 202 -7.68 -4.38 -20.13
CA ASP A 202 -7.42 -3.01 -20.55
C ASP A 202 -5.93 -2.80 -20.84
N TRP A 203 -5.46 -3.37 -21.97
CA TRP A 203 -4.09 -3.17 -22.42
C TRP A 203 -3.75 -1.72 -22.74
N PRO A 204 -4.63 -0.93 -23.43
CA PRO A 204 -4.35 0.48 -23.67
C PRO A 204 -4.15 1.27 -22.36
N GLY A 205 -5.03 1.08 -21.39
CA GLY A 205 -4.90 1.71 -20.07
C GLY A 205 -3.61 1.29 -19.37
N THR A 206 -3.25 0.01 -19.42
CA THR A 206 -2.01 -0.49 -18.82
C THR A 206 -0.77 0.14 -19.45
N VAL A 207 -0.68 0.16 -20.78
CA VAL A 207 0.46 0.76 -21.48
C VAL A 207 0.57 2.25 -21.16
N LEU A 208 -0.55 2.98 -21.16
CA LEU A 208 -0.57 4.41 -20.86
C LEU A 208 -0.16 4.73 -19.42
N VAL A 209 -0.57 3.94 -18.42
CA VAL A 209 -0.15 4.19 -17.04
C VAL A 209 1.32 3.83 -16.81
N VAL A 210 1.82 2.74 -17.43
CA VAL A 210 3.24 2.37 -17.38
C VAL A 210 4.11 3.46 -18.05
N ALA A 211 3.76 3.84 -19.27
CA ALA A 211 4.48 4.88 -20.00
C ALA A 211 4.40 6.24 -19.30
N GLY A 212 3.22 6.59 -18.79
CA GLY A 212 2.97 7.86 -18.12
C GLY A 212 3.75 8.00 -16.81
N LEU A 213 3.64 7.01 -15.91
CA LEU A 213 4.40 7.01 -14.66
C LEU A 213 5.90 6.86 -14.93
N GLY A 214 6.30 6.04 -15.89
CA GLY A 214 7.71 5.85 -16.26
C GLY A 214 8.35 7.12 -16.80
N ALA A 215 7.73 7.77 -17.79
CA ALA A 215 8.22 9.02 -18.37
C ALA A 215 8.25 10.15 -17.32
N LEU A 216 7.22 10.24 -16.50
CA LEU A 216 7.13 11.26 -15.45
C LEU A 216 8.20 11.03 -14.37
N THR A 217 8.38 9.80 -13.89
CA THR A 217 9.42 9.46 -12.90
C THR A 217 10.81 9.73 -13.46
N TYR A 218 11.07 9.29 -14.69
CA TYR A 218 12.36 9.55 -15.35
C TYR A 218 12.64 11.04 -15.50
N GLY A 219 11.68 11.78 -16.06
CA GLY A 219 11.83 13.21 -16.24
C GLY A 219 12.07 13.97 -14.94
N LEU A 220 11.33 13.64 -13.88
CA LEU A 220 11.45 14.29 -12.58
C LEU A 220 12.77 13.94 -11.86
N THR A 221 13.20 12.69 -11.91
CA THR A 221 14.50 12.27 -11.33
C THR A 221 15.65 12.94 -12.08
N ALA A 222 15.62 12.90 -13.42
CA ALA A 222 16.65 13.50 -14.26
C ALA A 222 16.70 15.04 -14.15
N ALA A 223 15.57 15.70 -13.88
CA ALA A 223 15.53 17.15 -13.65
C ALA A 223 16.31 17.58 -12.39
N GLY A 224 16.50 16.67 -11.44
CA GLY A 224 17.33 16.92 -10.25
C GLY A 224 18.83 16.75 -10.49
N GLU A 225 19.26 16.16 -11.61
CA GLU A 225 20.67 15.93 -11.89
C GLU A 225 21.36 17.18 -12.48
N PRO A 226 22.53 17.59 -11.98
CA PRO A 226 23.28 18.70 -12.54
C PRO A 226 23.65 18.47 -14.00
N GLY A 227 23.61 19.55 -14.82
CA GLY A 227 24.04 19.52 -16.22
C GLY A 227 23.03 18.90 -17.20
N ARG A 228 21.87 18.45 -16.79
CA ARG A 228 20.80 17.99 -17.67
C ARG A 228 20.15 19.16 -18.39
N GLY A 229 20.05 19.06 -19.70
CA GLY A 229 19.44 20.09 -20.56
C GLY A 229 17.91 20.13 -20.48
N PRO A 230 17.27 21.12 -21.12
CA PRO A 230 15.81 21.32 -21.08
C PRO A 230 15.00 20.15 -21.66
N GLY A 231 15.61 19.21 -22.37
CA GLY A 231 14.96 18.00 -22.91
C GLY A 231 14.32 17.11 -21.86
N VAL A 232 14.71 17.23 -20.59
CA VAL A 232 14.12 16.50 -19.45
C VAL A 232 12.64 16.82 -19.29
N TRP A 233 12.26 18.07 -19.52
CA TRP A 233 10.88 18.53 -19.45
C TRP A 233 9.97 17.94 -20.52
N ALA A 234 10.56 17.47 -21.65
CA ALA A 234 9.81 16.73 -22.66
C ALA A 234 9.32 15.37 -22.11
N TRP A 235 10.12 14.69 -21.27
CA TRP A 235 9.69 13.48 -20.61
C TRP A 235 8.58 13.74 -19.57
N VAL A 236 8.68 14.82 -18.81
CA VAL A 236 7.61 15.24 -17.88
C VAL A 236 6.32 15.52 -18.65
N ALA A 237 6.40 16.29 -19.74
CA ALA A 237 5.25 16.58 -20.59
C ALA A 237 4.64 15.31 -21.22
N ALA A 238 5.48 14.41 -21.74
CA ALA A 238 5.04 13.13 -22.28
C ALA A 238 4.34 12.27 -21.23
N GLY A 239 4.88 12.22 -20.01
CA GLY A 239 4.27 11.52 -18.88
C GLY A 239 2.90 12.08 -18.52
N LEU A 240 2.76 13.40 -18.42
CA LEU A 240 1.48 14.06 -18.16
C LEU A 240 0.46 13.82 -19.26
N VAL A 241 0.87 13.88 -20.52
CA VAL A 241 0.02 13.59 -21.70
C VAL A 241 -0.45 12.14 -21.65
N ALA A 242 0.44 11.19 -21.37
CA ALA A 242 0.09 9.77 -21.26
C ALA A 242 -0.91 9.50 -20.12
N LEU A 243 -0.75 10.14 -18.95
CA LEU A 243 -1.69 10.02 -17.84
C LEU A 243 -3.04 10.71 -18.14
N ALA A 244 -3.04 11.81 -18.86
CA ALA A 244 -4.27 12.44 -19.36
C ALA A 244 -4.99 11.52 -20.36
N ALA A 245 -4.25 10.93 -21.31
CA ALA A 245 -4.76 9.93 -22.24
C ALA A 245 -5.28 8.68 -21.51
N PHE A 246 -4.59 8.20 -20.49
CA PHE A 246 -5.07 7.13 -19.60
C PHE A 246 -6.44 7.47 -19.03
N THR A 247 -6.59 8.67 -18.45
CA THR A 247 -7.88 9.10 -17.88
C THR A 247 -8.99 9.16 -18.95
N ALA A 248 -8.67 9.60 -20.15
CA ALA A 248 -9.63 9.63 -21.27
C ALA A 248 -10.04 8.22 -21.72
N VAL A 249 -9.08 7.28 -21.79
CA VAL A 249 -9.33 5.88 -22.13
C VAL A 249 -10.18 5.21 -21.04
N GLN A 250 -9.88 5.41 -19.75
CA GLN A 250 -10.65 4.82 -18.65
C GLN A 250 -12.13 5.25 -18.67
N ARG A 251 -12.42 6.48 -19.11
CA ARG A 251 -13.81 6.98 -19.24
C ARG A 251 -14.58 6.32 -20.39
N ARG A 252 -13.89 5.72 -21.36
CA ARG A 252 -14.49 5.12 -22.57
C ARG A 252 -14.37 3.60 -22.61
N SER A 253 -13.51 3.04 -21.76
CA SER A 253 -13.28 1.58 -21.70
C SER A 253 -14.52 0.86 -21.17
N PRO A 254 -14.94 -0.26 -21.80
CA PRO A 254 -16.02 -1.11 -21.29
C PRO A 254 -15.61 -1.88 -20.03
N ALA A 255 -14.30 -2.07 -19.81
CA ALA A 255 -13.73 -2.76 -18.64
C ALA A 255 -12.54 -1.95 -18.09
N PRO A 256 -12.79 -0.78 -17.48
CA PRO A 256 -11.73 0.12 -17.05
C PRO A 256 -10.98 -0.49 -15.85
N LEU A 257 -9.63 -0.34 -15.81
CA LEU A 257 -8.80 -0.65 -14.65
C LEU A 257 -9.18 0.18 -13.43
N VAL A 258 -9.56 1.44 -13.68
CA VAL A 258 -9.99 2.40 -12.68
C VAL A 258 -11.42 2.81 -13.00
N PRO A 259 -12.44 2.18 -12.37
CA PRO A 259 -13.84 2.50 -12.64
C PRO A 259 -14.16 3.97 -12.33
N PRO A 260 -14.54 4.80 -13.33
CA PRO A 260 -14.78 6.23 -13.09
C PRO A 260 -15.94 6.50 -12.11
N VAL A 261 -16.87 5.56 -12.00
CA VAL A 261 -18.01 5.65 -11.07
C VAL A 261 -17.60 5.79 -9.61
N LEU A 262 -16.41 5.28 -9.21
CA LEU A 262 -15.88 5.45 -7.86
C LEU A 262 -15.66 6.93 -7.51
N PHE A 263 -15.22 7.73 -8.47
CA PHE A 263 -14.95 9.16 -8.29
C PHE A 263 -16.24 10.02 -8.29
N ALA A 264 -17.40 9.46 -8.57
CA ALA A 264 -18.67 10.12 -8.35
C ALA A 264 -18.92 10.35 -6.84
N SER A 265 -18.36 9.49 -5.97
CA SER A 265 -18.35 9.69 -4.54
C SER A 265 -17.32 10.76 -4.14
N ARG A 266 -17.80 11.90 -3.62
CA ARG A 266 -16.92 12.96 -3.09
C ARG A 266 -16.05 12.45 -1.94
N GLN A 267 -16.58 11.53 -1.13
CA GLN A 267 -15.86 10.92 -0.01
C GLN A 267 -14.69 10.06 -0.51
N PHE A 268 -14.92 9.24 -1.55
CA PHE A 268 -13.87 8.44 -2.20
C PHE A 268 -12.76 9.32 -2.76
N THR A 269 -13.14 10.38 -3.48
CA THR A 269 -12.18 11.33 -4.07
C THR A 269 -11.37 12.04 -2.98
N ALA A 270 -12.02 12.51 -1.90
CA ALA A 270 -11.35 13.16 -0.79
C ALA A 270 -10.37 12.21 -0.07
N ALA A 271 -10.78 10.97 0.21
CA ALA A 271 -9.93 9.98 0.84
C ALA A 271 -8.70 9.64 -0.02
N ASN A 272 -8.87 9.50 -1.34
CA ASN A 272 -7.74 9.27 -2.25
C ASN A 272 -6.83 10.49 -2.40
N ALA A 273 -7.35 11.72 -2.31
CA ALA A 273 -6.53 12.93 -2.25
C ALA A 273 -5.67 12.99 -0.98
N VAL A 274 -6.24 12.60 0.18
CA VAL A 274 -5.48 12.44 1.42
C VAL A 274 -4.43 11.35 1.28
N THR A 275 -4.78 10.19 0.70
CA THR A 275 -3.84 9.10 0.41
C THR A 275 -2.68 9.60 -0.45
N LEU A 276 -2.95 10.31 -1.53
CA LEU A 276 -1.92 10.85 -2.42
C LEU A 276 -0.91 11.71 -1.65
N LEU A 277 -1.38 12.70 -0.89
CA LEU A 277 -0.53 13.63 -0.18
C LEU A 277 0.27 12.98 0.95
N VAL A 278 -0.40 12.13 1.72
CA VAL A 278 0.24 11.46 2.85
C VAL A 278 1.27 10.44 2.38
N TYR A 279 0.91 9.55 1.46
CA TYR A 279 1.82 8.51 0.98
C TYR A 279 2.97 9.09 0.13
N ALA A 280 2.79 10.27 -0.48
CA ALA A 280 3.89 11.04 -1.06
C ALA A 280 4.94 11.37 0.01
N GLY A 281 4.54 11.98 1.13
CA GLY A 281 5.45 12.27 2.24
C GLY A 281 6.07 11.01 2.85
N LEU A 282 5.27 9.96 3.08
CA LEU A 282 5.73 8.69 3.66
C LEU A 282 6.81 8.01 2.81
N GLY A 283 6.62 7.95 1.48
CA GLY A 283 7.58 7.32 0.58
C GLY A 283 8.97 7.93 0.71
N VAL A 284 9.05 9.25 0.77
CA VAL A 284 10.32 9.97 0.94
C VAL A 284 10.91 9.77 2.32
N VAL A 285 10.10 9.88 3.38
CA VAL A 285 10.56 9.71 4.77
C VAL A 285 11.18 8.33 4.97
N PHE A 286 10.53 7.26 4.51
CA PHE A 286 11.04 5.91 4.68
C PHE A 286 12.36 5.63 3.94
N VAL A 287 12.60 6.29 2.81
CA VAL A 287 13.85 6.18 2.06
C VAL A 287 14.94 7.04 2.68
N LEU A 288 14.67 8.34 2.88
CA LEU A 288 15.70 9.28 3.27
C LEU A 288 16.08 9.20 4.76
N LEU A 289 15.15 8.82 5.66
CA LEU A 289 15.46 8.74 7.10
C LEU A 289 16.54 7.69 7.37
N VAL A 290 16.37 6.47 6.85
CA VAL A 290 17.32 5.38 7.09
C VAL A 290 18.68 5.70 6.51
N LEU A 291 18.70 6.27 5.30
CA LEU A 291 19.94 6.70 4.64
C LEU A 291 20.62 7.84 5.42
N HIS A 292 19.84 8.81 5.92
CA HIS A 292 20.36 9.92 6.74
C HIS A 292 20.98 9.44 8.06
N LEU A 293 20.34 8.47 8.71
CA LEU A 293 20.87 7.87 9.94
C LEU A 293 22.23 7.19 9.72
N GLN A 294 22.43 6.56 8.55
CA GLN A 294 23.68 5.90 8.23
C GLN A 294 24.75 6.92 7.79
N VAL A 295 24.44 7.77 6.81
CA VAL A 295 25.40 8.70 6.19
C VAL A 295 25.77 9.87 7.12
N VAL A 296 24.78 10.46 7.81
CA VAL A 296 25.00 11.70 8.58
C VAL A 296 25.13 11.44 10.06
N ALA A 297 24.20 10.66 10.65
CA ALA A 297 24.25 10.38 12.08
C ALA A 297 25.30 9.30 12.44
N GLY A 298 25.81 8.55 11.45
CA GLY A 298 26.86 7.55 11.65
C GLY A 298 26.36 6.25 12.28
N PHE A 299 25.08 5.94 12.13
CA PHE A 299 24.52 4.69 12.68
C PHE A 299 24.88 3.50 11.79
N ASP A 300 25.25 2.40 12.42
CA ASP A 300 25.36 1.12 11.73
C ASP A 300 24.00 0.70 11.13
N PRO A 301 23.99 -0.19 10.11
CA PRO A 301 22.76 -0.63 9.45
C PRO A 301 21.68 -1.17 10.39
N LEU A 302 22.07 -1.90 11.44
CA LEU A 302 21.12 -2.49 12.39
C LEU A 302 20.41 -1.42 13.27
N PRO A 303 21.11 -0.51 13.96
CA PRO A 303 20.46 0.63 14.65
C PRO A 303 19.63 1.50 13.70
N ALA A 304 20.12 1.79 12.50
CA ALA A 304 19.37 2.58 11.52
C ALA A 304 18.07 1.89 11.09
N GLY A 305 18.11 0.57 10.84
CA GLY A 305 16.92 -0.23 10.53
C GLY A 305 15.93 -0.28 11.68
N THR A 306 16.40 -0.38 12.93
CA THR A 306 15.53 -0.41 14.12
C THR A 306 14.88 0.94 14.44
N ALA A 307 15.34 2.03 13.84
CA ALA A 307 14.80 3.38 14.07
C ALA A 307 13.30 3.50 13.78
N LEU A 308 12.75 2.68 12.88
CA LEU A 308 11.32 2.65 12.55
C LEU A 308 10.49 1.68 13.41
N LEU A 309 11.09 0.90 14.30
CA LEU A 309 10.35 -0.01 15.18
C LEU A 309 9.30 0.70 16.05
N PRO A 310 9.52 1.90 16.61
CA PRO A 310 8.50 2.61 17.38
C PRO A 310 7.24 2.90 16.55
N VAL A 311 7.39 3.22 15.26
CA VAL A 311 6.27 3.43 14.34
C VAL A 311 5.40 2.17 14.27
N THR A 312 6.04 1.05 14.04
CA THR A 312 5.33 -0.23 13.87
C THR A 312 4.73 -0.73 15.19
N ALA A 313 5.45 -0.58 16.30
CA ALA A 313 4.95 -0.94 17.61
C ALA A 313 3.66 -0.17 17.94
N LEU A 314 3.64 1.13 17.72
CA LEU A 314 2.46 1.97 17.94
C LEU A 314 1.30 1.56 17.02
N MET A 315 1.56 1.34 15.74
CA MET A 315 0.54 0.87 14.81
C MET A 315 -0.03 -0.49 15.23
N LEU A 316 0.81 -1.45 15.58
CA LEU A 316 0.38 -2.79 15.98
C LEU A 316 -0.47 -2.76 17.26
N LEU A 317 -0.07 -1.98 18.25
CA LEU A 317 -0.74 -1.92 19.54
C LEU A 317 -2.05 -1.12 19.51
N PHE A 318 -2.13 -0.09 18.68
CA PHE A 318 -3.22 0.90 18.78
C PHE A 318 -4.12 0.97 17.54
N SER A 319 -3.76 0.45 16.35
CA SER A 319 -4.58 0.60 15.13
C SER A 319 -6.00 0.06 15.29
N ALA A 320 -6.18 -1.08 15.98
CA ALA A 320 -7.50 -1.64 16.22
C ALA A 320 -8.36 -0.71 17.10
N ARG A 321 -7.76 -0.13 18.16
CA ARG A 321 -8.45 0.83 19.04
C ARG A 321 -8.80 2.12 18.32
N VAL A 322 -7.91 2.60 17.47
CA VAL A 322 -8.14 3.79 16.65
C VAL A 322 -9.21 3.53 15.59
N GLY A 323 -9.23 2.35 14.97
CA GLY A 323 -10.30 1.92 14.07
C GLY A 323 -11.67 1.93 14.76
N ALA A 324 -11.77 1.40 15.99
CA ALA A 324 -13.00 1.45 16.78
C ALA A 324 -13.36 2.89 17.20
N LEU A 325 -12.38 3.73 17.50
CA LEU A 325 -12.60 5.15 17.79
C LEU A 325 -13.15 5.89 16.56
N ALA A 326 -12.62 5.58 15.36
CA ALA A 326 -13.11 6.16 14.10
C ALA A 326 -14.61 5.88 13.87
N GLN A 327 -15.08 4.69 14.24
CA GLN A 327 -16.51 4.35 14.14
C GLN A 327 -17.38 5.19 15.10
N ARG A 328 -16.84 5.59 16.26
CA ARG A 328 -17.59 6.39 17.27
C ARG A 328 -17.62 7.88 16.95
N ILE A 329 -16.46 8.47 16.61
CA ILE A 329 -16.33 9.92 16.42
C ILE A 329 -16.32 10.34 14.94
N GLY A 330 -16.35 9.38 14.03
CA GLY A 330 -16.19 9.58 12.59
C GLY A 330 -14.72 9.68 12.16
N PRO A 331 -14.44 9.49 10.87
CA PRO A 331 -13.05 9.46 10.35
C PRO A 331 -12.40 10.85 10.31
N ARG A 332 -13.16 11.93 10.09
CA ARG A 332 -12.62 13.28 9.85
C ARG A 332 -11.66 13.77 10.93
N PRO A 333 -11.94 13.69 12.25
CA PRO A 333 -11.01 14.17 13.28
C PRO A 333 -9.67 13.43 13.24
N LEU A 334 -9.71 12.11 13.03
CA LEU A 334 -8.52 11.26 13.00
C LEU A 334 -7.71 11.48 11.73
N LEU A 335 -8.37 11.60 10.57
CA LEU A 335 -7.73 11.91 9.29
C LEU A 335 -7.16 13.33 9.22
N THR A 336 -7.57 14.23 10.13
CA THR A 336 -6.98 15.55 10.31
C THR A 336 -5.82 15.52 11.30
N ALA A 337 -6.03 14.96 12.49
CA ALA A 337 -5.03 14.94 13.56
C ALA A 337 -3.84 14.02 13.23
N GLY A 338 -4.10 12.88 12.57
CA GLY A 338 -3.05 11.92 12.21
C GLY A 338 -1.94 12.52 11.35
N PRO A 339 -2.25 13.11 10.19
CA PRO A 339 -1.24 13.73 9.34
C PRO A 339 -0.55 14.94 9.99
N LEU A 340 -1.25 15.73 10.82
CA LEU A 340 -0.62 16.82 11.58
C LEU A 340 0.41 16.30 12.57
N LEU A 341 0.07 15.24 13.30
CA LEU A 341 0.99 14.62 14.24
C LEU A 341 2.17 13.97 13.51
N ALA A 342 1.91 13.32 12.38
CA ALA A 342 2.96 12.78 11.51
C ALA A 342 3.88 13.89 10.98
N ALA A 343 3.33 15.03 10.57
CA ALA A 343 4.12 16.22 10.15
C ALA A 343 5.01 16.72 11.29
N ALA A 344 4.49 16.79 12.52
CA ALA A 344 5.29 17.16 13.69
C ALA A 344 6.46 16.18 13.92
N GLY A 345 6.23 14.86 13.77
CA GLY A 345 7.28 13.85 13.83
C GLY A 345 8.36 14.06 12.75
N VAL A 346 7.94 14.35 11.51
CA VAL A 346 8.86 14.64 10.39
C VAL A 346 9.67 15.93 10.64
N LEU A 347 9.07 16.97 11.23
CA LEU A 347 9.79 18.18 11.63
C LEU A 347 10.81 17.92 12.74
N LEU A 348 10.53 16.98 13.65
CA LEU A 348 11.53 16.52 14.63
C LEU A 348 12.67 15.75 13.94
N MET A 349 12.36 14.88 12.94
CA MET A 349 13.40 14.20 12.16
C MET A 349 14.34 15.17 11.44
N ALA A 350 13.83 16.31 10.97
CA ALA A 350 14.66 17.34 10.33
C ALA A 350 15.74 17.94 11.26
N ARG A 351 15.68 17.67 12.57
CA ARG A 351 16.65 18.13 13.57
C ARG A 351 17.76 17.12 13.85
N ILE A 352 17.62 15.89 13.39
CA ILE A 352 18.63 14.84 13.55
C ILE A 352 19.88 15.25 12.80
N GLY A 353 21.02 15.30 13.49
CA GLY A 353 22.31 15.72 12.96
C GLY A 353 23.42 14.70 13.16
N PRO A 354 24.67 15.08 12.88
CA PRO A 354 25.84 14.23 13.13
C PRO A 354 25.94 13.81 14.59
N GLY A 355 26.17 12.53 14.87
CA GLY A 355 26.30 12.01 16.23
C GLY A 355 25.02 12.04 17.06
N ALA A 356 23.87 12.12 16.41
CA ALA A 356 22.56 12.16 17.07
C ALA A 356 22.34 10.96 18.01
N SER A 357 21.70 11.22 19.16
CA SER A 357 21.32 10.18 20.11
C SER A 357 20.04 9.47 19.66
N TYR A 358 20.07 8.14 19.61
CA TYR A 358 18.87 7.38 19.32
C TYR A 358 17.72 7.69 20.29
N LEU A 359 18.00 7.70 21.62
CA LEU A 359 16.97 7.88 22.65
C LEU A 359 16.41 9.29 22.73
N LEU A 360 17.26 10.32 22.48
CA LEU A 360 16.88 11.72 22.69
C LEU A 360 16.34 12.40 21.42
N GLU A 361 16.76 11.93 20.24
CA GLU A 361 16.41 12.59 18.97
C GLU A 361 15.63 11.68 18.04
N VAL A 362 16.11 10.44 17.77
CA VAL A 362 15.47 9.54 16.79
C VAL A 362 14.18 8.94 17.34
N LEU A 363 14.22 8.40 18.57
CA LEU A 363 13.07 7.72 19.18
C LEU A 363 11.87 8.67 19.37
N PRO A 364 12.00 9.90 19.91
CA PRO A 364 10.86 10.81 20.03
C PRO A 364 10.29 11.20 18.65
N ALA A 365 11.14 11.47 17.67
CA ALA A 365 10.71 11.84 16.33
C ALA A 365 9.91 10.71 15.66
N THR A 366 10.43 9.48 15.69
CA THR A 366 9.76 8.31 15.11
C THR A 366 8.53 7.88 15.91
N ALA A 367 8.50 8.07 17.23
CA ALA A 367 7.32 7.80 18.05
C ALA A 367 6.17 8.76 17.73
N VAL A 368 6.44 10.07 17.63
CA VAL A 368 5.43 11.07 17.25
C VAL A 368 4.92 10.80 15.84
N PHE A 369 5.81 10.51 14.89
CA PHE A 369 5.45 10.12 13.53
C PHE A 369 4.56 8.86 13.51
N GLY A 370 4.96 7.82 14.24
CA GLY A 370 4.21 6.56 14.35
C GLY A 370 2.83 6.73 15.00
N ALA A 371 2.70 7.59 15.99
CA ALA A 371 1.42 7.95 16.59
C ALA A 371 0.50 8.61 15.54
N GLY A 372 1.05 9.51 14.72
CA GLY A 372 0.34 10.12 13.59
C GLY A 372 -0.17 9.08 12.59
N LEU A 373 0.68 8.14 12.18
CA LEU A 373 0.31 7.06 11.26
C LEU A 373 -0.75 6.12 11.87
N THR A 374 -0.66 5.84 13.14
CA THR A 374 -1.64 5.03 13.86
C THR A 374 -3.04 5.65 13.81
N LEU A 375 -3.13 6.97 13.98
CA LEU A 375 -4.40 7.71 13.87
C LEU A 375 -4.94 7.75 12.44
N LEU A 376 -4.08 7.62 11.44
CA LEU A 376 -4.41 7.85 10.04
C LEU A 376 -4.77 6.58 9.28
N VAL A 377 -3.91 5.55 9.30
CA VAL A 377 -3.91 4.47 8.29
C VAL A 377 -5.19 3.65 8.33
N ALA A 378 -5.60 3.17 9.49
CA ALA A 378 -6.81 2.34 9.62
C ALA A 378 -8.10 3.12 9.28
N PRO A 379 -8.33 4.35 9.80
CA PRO A 379 -9.50 5.15 9.41
C PRO A 379 -9.53 5.54 7.93
N LEU A 380 -8.36 5.79 7.31
CA LEU A 380 -8.28 6.15 5.90
C LEU A 380 -8.71 4.97 5.02
N THR A 381 -8.18 3.78 5.28
CA THR A 381 -8.55 2.57 4.54
C THR A 381 -10.04 2.26 4.69
N ALA A 382 -10.58 2.33 5.91
CA ALA A 382 -12.01 2.14 6.14
C ALA A 382 -12.84 3.17 5.37
N THR A 383 -12.46 4.46 5.40
CA THR A 383 -13.16 5.53 4.68
C THR A 383 -13.20 5.29 3.17
N VAL A 384 -12.12 4.79 2.59
CA VAL A 384 -12.06 4.44 1.16
C VAL A 384 -13.05 3.31 0.84
N LEU A 385 -13.04 2.24 1.63
CA LEU A 385 -13.91 1.08 1.41
C LEU A 385 -15.39 1.43 1.60
N ASP A 386 -15.73 2.14 2.68
CA ASP A 386 -17.10 2.55 3.02
C ASP A 386 -17.69 3.56 2.01
N SER A 387 -16.84 4.24 1.23
CA SER A 387 -17.25 5.21 0.22
C SER A 387 -17.58 4.62 -1.14
N ALA A 388 -17.36 3.33 -1.32
CA ALA A 388 -17.61 2.59 -2.56
C ALA A 388 -18.78 1.61 -2.39
N PRO A 389 -19.55 1.33 -3.45
CA PRO A 389 -20.55 0.24 -3.42
C PRO A 389 -19.87 -1.12 -3.16
N ASP A 390 -20.55 -2.01 -2.41
CA ASP A 390 -20.00 -3.32 -2.00
C ASP A 390 -19.43 -4.13 -3.18
N ARG A 391 -20.11 -4.12 -4.33
CA ARG A 391 -19.67 -4.78 -5.57
C ARG A 391 -18.34 -4.24 -6.11
N LEU A 392 -17.95 -3.01 -5.74
CA LEU A 392 -16.74 -2.33 -6.19
C LEU A 392 -15.69 -2.17 -5.09
N ALA A 393 -15.89 -2.75 -3.90
CA ALA A 393 -14.96 -2.62 -2.77
C ALA A 393 -13.55 -3.11 -3.13
N GLY A 394 -13.43 -4.21 -3.90
CA GLY A 394 -12.14 -4.70 -4.39
C GLY A 394 -11.45 -3.69 -5.33
N ALA A 395 -12.20 -3.12 -6.28
CA ALA A 395 -11.68 -2.08 -7.19
C ALA A 395 -11.30 -0.81 -6.42
N ALA A 396 -12.10 -0.39 -5.45
CA ALA A 396 -11.82 0.78 -4.60
C ALA A 396 -10.51 0.60 -3.81
N SER A 397 -10.31 -0.56 -3.20
CA SER A 397 -9.07 -0.92 -2.52
C SER A 397 -7.88 -0.94 -3.47
N GLY A 398 -8.04 -1.54 -4.66
CA GLY A 398 -7.00 -1.58 -5.70
C GLY A 398 -6.59 -0.18 -6.15
N VAL A 399 -7.56 0.70 -6.43
CA VAL A 399 -7.33 2.10 -6.82
C VAL A 399 -6.59 2.86 -5.72
N ASN A 400 -7.04 2.75 -4.46
CA ASN A 400 -6.38 3.42 -3.35
C ASN A 400 -4.93 2.94 -3.15
N ASN A 401 -4.69 1.64 -3.30
CA ASN A 401 -3.33 1.08 -3.24
C ASN A 401 -2.45 1.58 -4.40
N ALA A 402 -2.99 1.64 -5.63
CA ALA A 402 -2.29 2.21 -6.78
C ALA A 402 -1.95 3.70 -6.57
N VAL A 403 -2.89 4.49 -6.04
CA VAL A 403 -2.67 5.91 -5.68
C VAL A 403 -1.58 6.04 -4.64
N ALA A 404 -1.60 5.25 -3.58
CA ALA A 404 -0.59 5.29 -2.53
C ALA A 404 0.83 5.00 -3.07
N ARG A 405 0.95 3.98 -3.94
CA ARG A 405 2.25 3.61 -4.52
C ARG A 405 2.73 4.61 -5.56
N ALA A 406 1.85 5.11 -6.43
CA ALA A 406 2.18 6.17 -7.39
C ALA A 406 2.60 7.47 -6.68
N ALA A 407 1.94 7.81 -5.56
CA ALA A 407 2.29 8.95 -4.73
C ALA A 407 3.72 8.85 -4.17
N GLY A 408 4.05 7.71 -3.55
CA GLY A 408 5.40 7.45 -3.04
C GLY A 408 6.46 7.48 -4.14
N LEU A 409 6.19 6.82 -5.28
CA LEU A 409 7.06 6.80 -6.46
C LEU A 409 7.39 8.22 -6.96
N LEU A 410 6.37 9.02 -7.22
CA LEU A 410 6.55 10.37 -7.75
C LEU A 410 7.20 11.30 -6.72
N ALA A 411 6.87 11.15 -5.45
CA ALA A 411 7.49 11.95 -4.40
C ALA A 411 8.97 11.64 -4.23
N VAL A 412 9.36 10.36 -4.26
CA VAL A 412 10.78 9.95 -4.22
C VAL A 412 11.54 10.46 -5.44
N ALA A 413 10.88 10.65 -6.59
CA ALA A 413 11.49 11.27 -7.77
C ALA A 413 11.64 12.80 -7.62
N VAL A 414 10.61 13.49 -7.10
CA VAL A 414 10.52 14.97 -7.07
C VAL A 414 11.20 15.57 -5.84
N VAL A 415 10.89 15.06 -4.65
CA VAL A 415 11.25 15.75 -3.40
C VAL A 415 12.75 15.86 -3.22
N PRO A 416 13.59 14.82 -3.48
CA PRO A 416 15.02 14.97 -3.41
C PRO A 416 15.58 15.97 -4.43
N ALA A 417 15.01 16.03 -5.64
CA ALA A 417 15.40 17.01 -6.66
C ALA A 417 15.14 18.45 -6.19
N VAL A 418 13.93 18.71 -5.65
CA VAL A 418 13.56 20.04 -5.10
C VAL A 418 14.37 20.37 -3.85
N ALA A 419 14.72 19.37 -3.05
CA ALA A 419 15.53 19.54 -1.83
C ALA A 419 17.04 19.69 -2.11
N GLY A 420 17.47 19.67 -3.37
CA GLY A 420 18.87 19.84 -3.75
C GLY A 420 19.74 18.59 -3.53
N LEU A 421 19.12 17.41 -3.40
CA LEU A 421 19.83 16.13 -3.26
C LEU A 421 20.23 15.53 -4.62
N GLY A 422 19.70 16.07 -5.73
CA GLY A 422 20.08 15.62 -7.06
C GLY A 422 21.57 15.91 -7.34
N GLY A 423 22.34 14.85 -7.62
CA GLY A 423 23.76 14.96 -7.87
C GLY A 423 24.64 15.20 -6.64
N VAL A 424 24.06 15.18 -5.42
CA VAL A 424 24.85 15.18 -4.19
C VAL A 424 25.58 13.84 -4.06
N ASP A 425 26.87 13.92 -3.76
CA ASP A 425 27.63 12.76 -3.36
C ASP A 425 27.11 12.27 -2.00
N VAL A 426 26.64 11.03 -1.97
CA VAL A 426 26.12 10.38 -0.74
C VAL A 426 27.20 10.32 0.34
N THR A 427 28.49 10.39 -0.06
CA THR A 427 29.63 10.41 0.86
C THR A 427 29.91 11.77 1.48
N ASP A 428 29.21 12.86 1.07
CA ASP A 428 29.28 14.18 1.72
C ASP A 428 28.15 14.35 2.77
N PRO A 429 28.41 14.12 4.07
CA PRO A 429 27.39 14.18 5.10
C PRO A 429 26.79 15.58 5.26
N ALA A 430 27.57 16.65 5.00
CA ALA A 430 27.10 18.02 5.19
C ALA A 430 26.10 18.44 4.12
N ALA A 431 26.40 18.15 2.85
CA ALA A 431 25.50 18.40 1.73
C ALA A 431 24.24 17.53 1.85
N PHE A 432 24.39 16.26 2.22
CA PHE A 432 23.24 15.36 2.43
C PHE A 432 22.34 15.82 3.57
N ALA A 433 22.90 16.29 4.70
CA ALA A 433 22.13 16.80 5.84
C ALA A 433 21.28 18.03 5.47
N ALA A 434 21.84 18.95 4.67
CA ALA A 434 21.11 20.12 4.20
C ALA A 434 19.90 19.72 3.31
N GLY A 435 20.12 18.85 2.33
CA GLY A 435 19.07 18.34 1.47
C GLY A 435 18.03 17.51 2.22
N PHE A 436 18.44 16.67 3.17
CA PHE A 436 17.51 15.92 4.02
C PHE A 436 16.57 16.85 4.80
N ARG A 437 17.11 17.91 5.41
CA ARG A 437 16.29 18.90 6.15
C ARG A 437 15.26 19.56 5.24
N ALA A 438 15.67 19.96 4.03
CA ALA A 438 14.76 20.53 3.03
C ALA A 438 13.67 19.52 2.62
N ALA A 439 14.06 18.26 2.36
CA ALA A 439 13.12 17.20 2.04
C ALA A 439 12.10 16.96 3.16
N MET A 440 12.53 16.93 4.42
CA MET A 440 11.63 16.78 5.57
C MET A 440 10.63 17.94 5.69
N LEU A 441 11.04 19.16 5.40
CA LEU A 441 10.13 20.32 5.36
C LEU A 441 9.06 20.17 4.27
N VAL A 442 9.44 19.70 3.08
CA VAL A 442 8.48 19.41 1.99
C VAL A 442 7.52 18.29 2.42
N CYS A 443 8.03 17.21 3.00
CA CYS A 443 7.20 16.11 3.50
C CYS A 443 6.22 16.56 4.59
N ALA A 444 6.66 17.40 5.53
CA ALA A 444 5.79 17.98 6.55
C ALA A 444 4.71 18.87 5.92
N GLY A 445 5.04 19.63 4.88
CA GLY A 445 4.08 20.41 4.08
C GLY A 445 3.04 19.52 3.38
N LEU A 446 3.45 18.40 2.76
CA LEU A 446 2.56 17.44 2.14
C LEU A 446 1.59 16.81 3.16
N LEU A 447 2.11 16.39 4.32
CA LEU A 447 1.30 15.85 5.41
C LEU A 447 0.32 16.90 5.96
N GLY A 448 0.79 18.14 6.18
CA GLY A 448 -0.05 19.24 6.62
C GLY A 448 -1.17 19.57 5.63
N THR A 449 -0.84 19.59 4.33
CA THR A 449 -1.84 19.75 3.24
C THR A 449 -2.83 18.61 3.24
N GLY A 450 -2.37 17.37 3.45
CA GLY A 450 -3.25 16.20 3.60
C GLY A 450 -4.23 16.35 4.75
N ALA A 451 -3.77 16.90 5.89
CA ALA A 451 -4.64 17.21 7.04
C ALA A 451 -5.70 18.26 6.70
N VAL A 452 -5.31 19.33 5.99
CA VAL A 452 -6.25 20.39 5.55
C VAL A 452 -7.29 19.80 4.59
N VAL A 453 -6.87 19.00 3.61
CA VAL A 453 -7.79 18.30 2.69
C VAL A 453 -8.75 17.40 3.46
N ALA A 454 -8.28 16.63 4.44
CA ALA A 454 -9.12 15.81 5.28
C ALA A 454 -10.13 16.65 6.08
N ALA A 455 -9.68 17.74 6.68
CA ALA A 455 -10.53 18.64 7.46
C ALA A 455 -11.63 19.30 6.63
N LEU A 456 -11.35 19.63 5.37
CA LEU A 456 -12.29 20.36 4.51
C LEU A 456 -13.23 19.42 3.72
N LEU A 457 -12.69 18.31 3.20
CA LEU A 457 -13.38 17.48 2.22
C LEU A 457 -13.94 16.16 2.78
N VAL A 458 -13.32 15.59 3.83
CA VAL A 458 -13.85 14.37 4.45
C VAL A 458 -15.08 14.72 5.30
N ARG A 459 -16.20 14.09 4.98
CA ARG A 459 -17.45 14.30 5.70
C ARG A 459 -17.49 13.44 6.97
N ARG A 460 -18.14 13.95 8.00
CA ARG A 460 -18.61 13.09 9.09
C ARG A 460 -19.75 12.23 8.50
N PRO A 461 -19.75 10.91 8.70
CA PRO A 461 -20.98 10.17 8.48
C PRO A 461 -22.05 10.87 9.33
N LEU A 462 -23.18 11.23 8.72
CA LEU A 462 -24.37 11.48 9.51
C LEU A 462 -24.54 10.19 10.31
N ALA A 463 -24.56 10.28 11.64
CA ALA A 463 -24.97 9.15 12.44
C ALA A 463 -26.26 8.65 11.77
N THR A 464 -26.20 7.49 11.12
CA THR A 464 -27.41 6.79 10.74
C THR A 464 -28.12 6.65 12.06
N ALA A 465 -29.22 7.37 12.23
CA ALA A 465 -30.12 7.13 13.33
C ALA A 465 -30.24 5.62 13.36
N GLU A 466 -29.90 5.01 14.50
CA GLU A 466 -30.16 3.58 14.68
C GLU A 466 -31.53 3.33 14.07
N PRO A 467 -31.68 2.31 13.21
CA PRO A 467 -33.03 1.97 12.77
C PRO A 467 -33.80 1.84 14.08
N GLY A 468 -34.68 2.81 14.34
CA GLY A 468 -35.43 2.84 15.58
C GLY A 468 -36.06 1.47 15.70
N PRO A 469 -36.19 0.92 16.92
CA PRO A 469 -36.54 -0.47 17.13
C PRO A 469 -37.61 -0.83 16.11
N ASP A 470 -37.26 -1.81 15.28
CA ASP A 470 -37.98 -2.23 14.08
C ASP A 470 -39.50 -2.08 14.35
N ARG A 471 -40.04 -0.93 13.96
CA ARG A 471 -41.45 -0.64 14.13
C ARG A 471 -42.12 -1.47 13.07
N ARG A 472 -42.12 -2.79 13.33
CA ARG A 472 -42.97 -3.70 12.59
C ARG A 472 -44.36 -3.10 12.76
N LEU A 473 -44.79 -2.37 11.73
CA LEU A 473 -46.14 -1.96 11.66
C LEU A 473 -46.94 -3.25 11.86
N PRO A 474 -47.86 -3.29 12.82
CA PRO A 474 -48.75 -4.45 12.94
C PRO A 474 -49.28 -4.75 11.55
N ILE A 475 -49.30 -6.01 11.17
CA ILE A 475 -49.74 -6.46 9.82
C ILE A 475 -51.10 -5.82 9.46
N GLU A 476 -51.89 -5.49 10.48
CA GLU A 476 -53.17 -4.80 10.42
C GLU A 476 -53.09 -3.35 9.91
N GLU A 477 -51.96 -2.68 10.03
CA GLU A 477 -51.73 -1.30 9.54
C GLU A 477 -50.99 -1.25 8.18
N CYS A 478 -50.62 -2.38 7.60
CA CYS A 478 -49.99 -2.47 6.30
C CYS A 478 -50.99 -2.35 5.16
N ALA A 479 -51.45 -1.12 4.89
CA ALA A 479 -52.40 -0.83 3.79
C ALA A 479 -51.79 -1.14 2.37
N HIS A 480 -50.53 -1.52 2.28
CA HIS A 480 -49.78 -1.78 1.01
C HIS A 480 -49.21 -3.18 0.89
N CYS A 481 -49.52 -4.09 1.82
CA CYS A 481 -49.21 -5.52 1.64
C CYS A 481 -50.24 -6.09 0.64
N GLY A 482 -50.02 -5.77 -0.63
CA GLY A 482 -50.83 -6.30 -1.74
C GLY A 482 -50.71 -7.80 -1.78
N VAL A 483 -51.86 -8.41 -1.62
CA VAL A 483 -52.22 -9.79 -1.58
C VAL A 483 -51.65 -10.56 -2.77
N THR A 484 -50.54 -11.28 -2.55
CA THR A 484 -50.17 -12.43 -3.41
C THR A 484 -49.62 -13.63 -2.60
N GLY A 485 -50.00 -13.71 -1.31
CA GLY A 485 -49.82 -14.92 -0.51
C GLY A 485 -51.06 -15.82 -0.60
N PRO A 486 -50.94 -17.15 -0.50
CA PRO A 486 -52.10 -18.04 -0.40
C PRO A 486 -52.91 -17.67 0.83
N PRO A 487 -54.25 -17.72 0.74
CA PRO A 487 -55.14 -17.34 1.85
C PRO A 487 -54.82 -18.22 3.07
N VAL A 488 -54.42 -17.59 4.16
CA VAL A 488 -54.33 -18.28 5.45
C VAL A 488 -55.77 -18.56 5.88
N HIS A 489 -56.19 -19.80 5.74
CA HIS A 489 -57.47 -20.23 6.31
C HIS A 489 -57.41 -20.00 7.84
N PRO A 490 -58.34 -19.25 8.42
CA PRO A 490 -58.46 -19.25 9.87
C PRO A 490 -58.84 -20.64 10.30
N ALA A 491 -58.08 -21.23 11.20
CA ALA A 491 -58.41 -22.49 11.84
C ALA A 491 -59.79 -22.28 12.51
N THR A 492 -60.80 -22.91 11.96
CA THR A 492 -62.12 -23.02 12.57
C THR A 492 -61.95 -23.69 13.91
N GLN A 493 -62.10 -22.91 14.99
CA GLN A 493 -62.38 -23.48 16.31
C GLN A 493 -63.78 -24.10 16.25
N GLU A 494 -63.86 -25.37 15.86
CA GLU A 494 -65.00 -26.17 16.16
C GLU A 494 -64.89 -26.67 17.60
N GLY A 495 -65.92 -26.27 18.34
CA GLY A 495 -66.06 -26.52 19.74
C GLY A 495 -66.14 -28.01 20.10
N TRP A 496 -65.55 -28.29 21.22
CA TRP A 496 -65.92 -29.47 22.02
C TRP A 496 -66.99 -29.09 23.03
N SER A 497 -68.24 -29.44 22.72
CA SER A 497 -69.27 -29.64 23.70
C SER A 497 -69.82 -31.06 23.47
N ARG A 498 -69.40 -31.97 24.27
CA ARG A 498 -70.06 -33.07 25.04
C ARG A 498 -69.13 -34.23 25.26
#